data_788fde5fa1ae0140dae53dc4a464bc05
#
_entry.id   788fde5fa1ae0140dae53dc4a464bc05
#
_cell.length_a   1.000
_cell.length_b   1.000
_cell.length_c   1.000
_cell.angle_alpha   90.00
_cell.angle_beta   90.00
_cell.angle_gamma   90.00
#
_symmetry.space_group_name_H-M   'P 1'
#
loop_
_entity.id
_entity.type
_entity.pdbx_description
1 polymer ?
#
loop_
_entity_poly.entity_id
_entity_poly.type
_entity_poly.pdbx_seq_one_letter_code
_entity_poly.pdbx_strand_id
1 'polypeptide(L)'
;MQGDLADLPLLGVLELMHFSRKTGVLDVDGAIPFSLAFVGGEIVEGGILDWVGIDAVLSLPLSPDRGRFVFTSNESGGPPLKPFSRLMGDWAHLADEWQRVCSIIGSPSRVLRGSLTPYEEGRSVRAVARSTGIPLFDAAKQAAEAVSRGQLTKTDRSAWHVLRLRHPKARAGEALKTGSLERLLDGQRNLGELIAEGYAPEQLRAFLLREIRDGLRFPGAGWVLRDLAWETESAGAQVPA
;
A
#
# COMPACT_ATOMS: atom_id res chain seq x y z
N MET A 1 8.71 -10.81 -21.80
CA MET A 1 10.02 -10.26 -21.39
C MET A 1 10.10 -10.35 -19.87
N GLN A 2 11.26 -10.68 -19.32
CA GLN A 2 11.44 -10.77 -17.85
C GLN A 2 12.87 -10.39 -17.49
N GLY A 3 13.08 -9.97 -16.24
CA GLY A 3 14.40 -9.59 -15.73
C GLY A 3 14.38 -9.31 -14.24
N ASP A 4 15.55 -8.86 -13.76
CA ASP A 4 15.74 -8.40 -12.39
C ASP A 4 15.86 -6.87 -12.37
N LEU A 5 15.24 -6.22 -11.38
CA LEU A 5 15.29 -4.75 -11.23
C LEU A 5 16.67 -4.24 -10.79
N ALA A 6 17.53 -5.13 -10.30
CA ALA A 6 18.92 -4.78 -10.05
C ALA A 6 19.72 -4.58 -11.34
N ASP A 7 19.39 -5.31 -12.41
CA ASP A 7 20.04 -5.19 -13.72
C ASP A 7 19.41 -4.10 -14.59
N LEU A 8 18.09 -3.97 -14.54
CA LEU A 8 17.34 -2.96 -15.28
C LEU A 8 16.34 -2.28 -14.34
N PRO A 9 16.64 -1.05 -13.88
CA PRO A 9 15.75 -0.31 -12.97
C PRO A 9 14.34 -0.15 -13.52
N LEU A 10 13.34 -0.11 -12.63
CA LEU A 10 11.93 -0.02 -13.00
C LEU A 10 11.66 1.10 -14.00
N LEU A 11 12.24 2.28 -13.80
CA LEU A 11 12.06 3.42 -14.71
C LEU A 11 12.49 3.04 -16.15
N GLY A 12 13.63 2.36 -16.32
CA GLY A 12 14.09 1.90 -17.61
C GLY A 12 13.15 0.87 -18.24
N VAL A 13 12.54 -0.01 -17.42
CA VAL A 13 11.52 -0.95 -17.90
C VAL A 13 10.29 -0.21 -18.39
N LEU A 14 9.80 0.79 -17.63
CA LEU A 14 8.63 1.59 -17.99
C LEU A 14 8.87 2.38 -19.29
N GLU A 15 10.02 3.03 -19.41
CA GLU A 15 10.43 3.75 -20.63
C GLU A 15 10.52 2.81 -21.83
N LEU A 16 11.09 1.61 -21.65
CA LEU A 16 11.16 0.60 -22.72
C LEU A 16 9.75 0.18 -23.19
N MET A 17 8.80 -0.02 -22.25
CA MET A 17 7.40 -0.32 -22.62
C MET A 17 6.77 0.82 -23.39
N HIS A 18 6.98 2.06 -22.95
CA HIS A 18 6.43 3.25 -23.59
C HIS A 18 7.00 3.46 -25.01
N PHE A 19 8.33 3.54 -25.17
CA PHE A 19 8.96 3.79 -26.46
C PHE A 19 8.73 2.67 -27.49
N SER A 20 8.64 1.43 -26.99
CA SER A 20 8.33 0.27 -27.85
C SER A 20 6.83 0.09 -28.10
N ARG A 21 5.97 1.00 -27.61
CA ARG A 21 4.51 0.97 -27.74
C ARG A 21 3.91 -0.38 -27.38
N LYS A 22 4.38 -0.97 -26.27
CA LYS A 22 3.92 -2.29 -25.84
C LYS A 22 2.47 -2.25 -25.36
N THR A 23 1.77 -3.36 -25.61
CA THR A 23 0.44 -3.65 -25.04
C THR A 23 0.52 -4.96 -24.30
N GLY A 24 0.08 -4.95 -23.02
CA GLY A 24 0.19 -6.10 -22.12
C GLY A 24 0.26 -5.69 -20.65
N VAL A 25 0.65 -6.62 -19.78
CA VAL A 25 0.78 -6.42 -18.34
C VAL A 25 2.22 -6.59 -17.91
N LEU A 26 2.70 -5.64 -17.13
CA LEU A 26 3.96 -5.69 -16.39
C LEU A 26 3.64 -6.05 -14.95
N ASP A 27 4.07 -7.23 -14.52
CA ASP A 27 4.04 -7.67 -13.14
C ASP A 27 5.41 -7.44 -12.51
N VAL A 28 5.42 -6.84 -11.33
CA VAL A 28 6.62 -6.60 -10.53
C VAL A 28 6.47 -7.33 -9.20
N ASP A 29 7.39 -8.24 -8.93
CA ASP A 29 7.49 -8.98 -7.68
C ASP A 29 8.67 -8.43 -6.86
N GLY A 30 8.35 -7.66 -5.82
CA GLY A 30 9.30 -6.99 -4.95
C GLY A 30 8.77 -6.88 -3.52
N ALA A 31 9.32 -5.93 -2.76
CA ALA A 31 8.83 -5.66 -1.41
C ALA A 31 7.34 -5.30 -1.39
N ILE A 32 6.90 -4.55 -2.38
CA ILE A 32 5.50 -4.29 -2.70
C ILE A 32 5.26 -4.87 -4.10
N PRO A 33 4.55 -6.01 -4.24
CA PRO A 33 4.17 -6.54 -5.54
C PRO A 33 3.09 -5.67 -6.18
N PHE A 34 3.21 -5.41 -7.48
CA PHE A 34 2.23 -4.61 -8.21
C PHE A 34 2.20 -5.00 -9.68
N SER A 35 1.13 -4.59 -10.36
CA SER A 35 0.96 -4.79 -11.79
C SER A 35 0.58 -3.48 -12.49
N LEU A 36 1.04 -3.31 -13.74
CA LEU A 36 0.72 -2.18 -14.60
C LEU A 36 0.27 -2.71 -15.97
N ALA A 37 -0.91 -2.30 -16.40
CA ALA A 37 -1.41 -2.61 -17.75
C ALA A 37 -1.08 -1.47 -18.72
N PHE A 38 -0.58 -1.85 -19.88
CA PHE A 38 -0.17 -0.95 -20.96
C PHE A 38 -1.03 -1.16 -22.21
N VAL A 39 -1.36 -0.06 -22.88
CA VAL A 39 -1.93 -0.05 -24.23
C VAL A 39 -1.14 0.94 -25.09
N GLY A 40 -0.49 0.44 -26.15
CA GLY A 40 0.34 1.27 -27.01
C GLY A 40 1.45 2.05 -26.30
N GLY A 41 1.95 1.52 -25.18
CA GLY A 41 2.96 2.16 -24.33
C GLY A 41 2.45 3.13 -23.28
N GLU A 42 1.14 3.37 -23.21
CA GLU A 42 0.50 4.18 -22.17
C GLU A 42 -0.03 3.28 -21.04
N ILE A 43 0.09 3.74 -19.78
CA ILE A 43 -0.44 3.01 -18.61
C ILE A 43 -1.93 3.30 -18.50
N VAL A 44 -2.74 2.25 -18.65
CA VAL A 44 -4.21 2.33 -18.62
C VAL A 44 -4.79 1.88 -17.28
N GLU A 45 -4.09 1.02 -16.57
CA GLU A 45 -4.48 0.52 -15.25
C GLU A 45 -3.22 0.10 -14.48
N GLY A 46 -3.33 0.06 -13.16
CA GLY A 46 -2.28 -0.50 -12.32
C GLY A 46 -2.58 -0.36 -10.84
N GLY A 47 -1.82 -1.08 -10.04
CA GLY A 47 -1.98 -1.06 -8.59
C GLY A 47 -1.38 -2.24 -7.86
N ILE A 48 -1.74 -2.35 -6.60
CA ILE A 48 -1.28 -3.37 -5.66
C ILE A 48 -2.44 -4.30 -5.37
N LEU A 49 -2.37 -5.55 -5.83
CA LEU A 49 -3.42 -6.55 -5.64
C LEU A 49 -4.80 -6.01 -6.10
N ASP A 50 -5.75 -5.90 -5.16
CA ASP A 50 -7.10 -5.40 -5.40
C ASP A 50 -7.25 -3.86 -5.27
N TRP A 51 -6.20 -3.15 -4.91
CA TRP A 51 -6.18 -1.69 -4.88
C TRP A 51 -5.58 -1.15 -6.17
N VAL A 52 -6.46 -0.72 -7.09
CA VAL A 52 -6.10 -0.27 -8.44
C VAL A 52 -6.47 1.19 -8.68
N GLY A 53 -5.92 1.76 -9.73
CA GLY A 53 -6.18 3.14 -10.17
C GLY A 53 -5.05 4.10 -9.85
N ILE A 54 -5.28 5.40 -10.15
CA ILE A 54 -4.23 6.43 -10.12
C ILE A 54 -3.59 6.60 -8.73
N ASP A 55 -4.40 6.59 -7.65
CA ASP A 55 -3.88 6.71 -6.29
C ASP A 55 -2.98 5.51 -5.90
N ALA A 56 -3.33 4.31 -6.38
CA ALA A 56 -2.52 3.12 -6.15
C ALA A 56 -1.19 3.22 -6.90
N VAL A 57 -1.22 3.56 -8.19
CA VAL A 57 -0.01 3.71 -9.01
C VAL A 57 0.92 4.77 -8.44
N LEU A 58 0.40 5.96 -8.10
CA LEU A 58 1.19 7.06 -7.55
C LEU A 58 1.70 6.80 -6.12
N SER A 59 1.27 5.71 -5.48
CA SER A 59 1.76 5.26 -4.17
C SER A 59 2.89 4.23 -4.27
N LEU A 60 3.14 3.67 -5.47
CA LEU A 60 4.16 2.64 -5.66
C LEU A 60 5.58 3.20 -5.50
N PRO A 61 6.54 2.39 -5.03
CA PRO A 61 7.94 2.77 -5.08
C PRO A 61 8.39 2.85 -6.54
N LEU A 62 8.91 4.00 -6.97
CA LEU A 62 9.42 4.18 -8.34
C LEU A 62 10.80 3.57 -8.53
N SER A 63 11.58 3.45 -7.48
CA SER A 63 12.94 2.89 -7.48
C SER A 63 13.05 1.76 -6.45
N PRO A 64 12.38 0.60 -6.67
CA PRO A 64 12.57 -0.54 -5.79
C PRO A 64 13.99 -1.08 -5.94
N ASP A 65 14.70 -1.26 -4.81
CA ASP A 65 16.10 -1.71 -4.81
C ASP A 65 16.27 -3.14 -5.32
N ARG A 66 15.22 -3.95 -5.22
CA ARG A 66 15.22 -5.37 -5.60
C ARG A 66 13.86 -5.79 -6.09
N GLY A 67 13.84 -6.78 -6.97
CA GLY A 67 12.62 -7.40 -7.45
C GLY A 67 12.80 -7.97 -8.85
N ARG A 68 11.85 -8.82 -9.20
CA ARG A 68 11.75 -9.37 -10.56
C ARG A 68 10.60 -8.71 -11.29
N PHE A 69 10.74 -8.59 -12.60
CA PHE A 69 9.64 -8.15 -13.43
C PHE A 69 9.38 -9.17 -14.54
N VAL A 70 8.10 -9.26 -14.89
CA VAL A 70 7.64 -10.06 -16.02
C VAL A 70 6.66 -9.21 -16.83
N PHE A 71 6.93 -9.04 -18.12
CA PHE A 71 5.98 -8.43 -19.03
C PHE A 71 5.36 -9.51 -19.93
N THR A 72 4.05 -9.60 -19.91
CA THR A 72 3.25 -10.52 -20.72
C THR A 72 2.40 -9.72 -21.69
N SER A 73 2.59 -9.96 -23.00
CA SER A 73 1.73 -9.37 -24.02
C SER A 73 0.35 -10.01 -23.94
N ASN A 74 -0.67 -9.18 -23.83
CA ASN A 74 -2.08 -9.59 -23.87
C ASN A 74 -2.92 -8.46 -24.46
N GLU A 75 -4.17 -8.74 -24.78
CA GLU A 75 -5.14 -7.73 -25.19
C GLU A 75 -5.60 -6.96 -23.94
N SER A 76 -5.03 -5.81 -23.70
CA SER A 76 -5.49 -4.84 -22.71
C SER A 76 -6.21 -3.71 -23.40
N GLY A 77 -7.21 -3.13 -22.76
CA GLY A 77 -8.00 -2.02 -23.29
C GLY A 77 -8.23 -0.95 -22.22
N GLY A 78 -8.61 0.24 -22.67
CA GLY A 78 -8.95 1.36 -21.79
C GLY A 78 -8.19 2.64 -22.15
N PRO A 79 -8.69 3.79 -21.68
CA PRO A 79 -7.98 5.06 -21.82
C PRO A 79 -6.77 5.11 -20.87
N PRO A 80 -5.72 5.86 -21.21
CA PRO A 80 -4.61 6.11 -20.31
C PRO A 80 -5.06 6.74 -18.99
N LEU A 81 -4.48 6.31 -17.88
CA LEU A 81 -4.67 6.96 -16.57
C LEU A 81 -4.28 8.44 -16.62
N LYS A 82 -3.17 8.72 -17.27
CA LYS A 82 -2.63 10.03 -17.68
C LYS A 82 -1.67 9.80 -18.85
N PRO A 83 -1.36 10.83 -19.66
CA PRO A 83 -0.25 10.73 -20.61
C PRO A 83 1.05 10.30 -19.89
N PHE A 84 1.79 9.36 -20.47
CA PHE A 84 2.94 8.72 -19.81
C PHE A 84 3.93 9.70 -19.19
N SER A 85 4.35 10.73 -19.92
CA SER A 85 5.31 11.73 -19.43
C SER A 85 4.80 12.49 -18.20
N ARG A 86 3.48 12.82 -18.18
CA ARG A 86 2.86 13.48 -17.04
C ARG A 86 2.73 12.53 -15.85
N LEU A 87 2.34 11.27 -16.09
CA LEU A 87 2.24 10.26 -15.04
C LEU A 87 3.59 10.00 -14.39
N MET A 88 4.66 9.87 -15.20
CA MET A 88 6.01 9.67 -14.67
C MET A 88 6.51 10.86 -13.85
N GLY A 89 6.24 12.09 -14.30
CA GLY A 89 6.57 13.30 -13.52
C GLY A 89 5.85 13.37 -12.18
N ASP A 90 4.53 13.12 -12.18
CA ASP A 90 3.73 13.09 -10.96
C ASP A 90 4.22 11.97 -10.02
N TRP A 91 4.49 10.77 -10.56
CA TRP A 91 4.94 9.62 -9.76
C TRP A 91 6.31 9.87 -9.12
N ALA A 92 7.27 10.39 -9.89
CA ALA A 92 8.59 10.72 -9.35
C ALA A 92 8.50 11.76 -8.22
N HIS A 93 7.71 12.83 -8.44
CA HIS A 93 7.48 13.83 -7.40
C HIS A 93 6.83 13.23 -6.14
N LEU A 94 5.78 12.43 -6.31
CA LEU A 94 5.04 11.88 -5.17
C LEU A 94 5.81 10.78 -4.45
N ALA A 95 6.69 10.03 -5.10
CA ALA A 95 7.48 8.99 -4.45
C ALA A 95 8.30 9.54 -3.28
N ASP A 96 8.96 10.69 -3.47
CA ASP A 96 9.73 11.35 -2.41
C ASP A 96 8.83 12.01 -1.34
N GLU A 97 7.72 12.63 -1.80
CA GLU A 97 6.77 13.29 -0.88
C GLU A 97 6.05 12.30 0.02
N TRP A 98 5.67 11.10 -0.48
CA TRP A 98 5.03 10.06 0.33
C TRP A 98 5.89 9.66 1.53
N GLN A 99 7.19 9.51 1.34
CA GLN A 99 8.09 9.15 2.44
C GLN A 99 8.07 10.20 3.54
N ARG A 100 8.14 11.49 3.17
CA ARG A 100 8.06 12.61 4.12
C ARG A 100 6.70 12.68 4.81
N VAL A 101 5.61 12.57 4.08
CA VAL A 101 4.26 12.60 4.65
C VAL A 101 4.06 11.44 5.62
N CYS A 102 4.43 10.22 5.25
CA CYS A 102 4.28 9.05 6.10
C CYS A 102 5.20 9.07 7.33
N SER A 103 6.37 9.70 7.29
CA SER A 103 7.18 9.90 8.50
C SER A 103 6.46 10.72 9.57
N ILE A 104 5.57 11.63 9.16
CA ILE A 104 4.77 12.46 10.07
C ILE A 104 3.53 11.72 10.56
N ILE A 105 2.70 11.17 9.65
CA ILE A 105 1.42 10.56 10.00
C ILE A 105 1.50 9.06 10.29
N GLY A 106 2.59 8.37 9.93
CA GLY A 106 2.78 6.92 10.00
C GLY A 106 2.33 6.23 8.71
N SER A 107 1.06 6.31 8.40
CA SER A 107 0.45 5.82 7.16
C SER A 107 -0.91 6.47 6.94
N PRO A 108 -1.50 6.39 5.73
CA PRO A 108 -2.87 6.82 5.48
C PRO A 108 -3.92 6.05 6.30
N SER A 109 -3.59 4.87 6.81
CA SER A 109 -4.44 4.08 7.71
C SER A 109 -4.46 4.60 9.15
N ARG A 110 -3.43 5.34 9.59
CA ARG A 110 -3.35 5.85 10.96
C ARG A 110 -4.58 6.69 11.28
N VAL A 111 -5.22 6.41 12.42
CA VAL A 111 -6.32 7.21 12.91
C VAL A 111 -5.74 8.46 13.56
N LEU A 112 -6.17 9.60 13.05
CA LEU A 112 -5.83 10.93 13.58
C LEU A 112 -7.04 11.50 14.31
N ARG A 113 -6.80 12.29 15.35
CA ARG A 113 -7.84 12.98 16.12
C ARG A 113 -7.40 14.40 16.44
N GLY A 114 -8.34 15.36 16.42
CA GLY A 114 -8.06 16.75 16.78
C GLY A 114 -9.24 17.66 16.53
N SER A 115 -8.98 18.98 16.45
CA SER A 115 -10.00 20.02 16.32
C SER A 115 -10.49 20.25 14.90
N LEU A 116 -9.93 19.54 13.91
CA LEU A 116 -10.30 19.72 12.50
C LEU A 116 -11.37 18.73 12.09
N THR A 117 -12.47 19.22 11.53
CA THR A 117 -13.40 18.38 10.78
C THR A 117 -12.70 17.87 9.51
N PRO A 118 -12.72 16.58 9.22
CA PRO A 118 -13.57 15.52 9.77
C PRO A 118 -12.87 14.60 10.80
N TYR A 119 -11.82 15.06 11.49
CA TYR A 119 -11.00 14.23 12.39
C TYR A 119 -11.41 14.29 13.88
N GLU A 120 -12.44 15.05 14.23
CA GLU A 120 -12.87 15.28 15.64
C GLU A 120 -13.15 13.99 16.40
N GLU A 121 -13.83 13.02 15.76
CA GLU A 121 -14.15 11.72 16.35
C GLU A 121 -13.06 10.66 16.14
N GLY A 122 -11.97 11.02 15.49
CA GLY A 122 -10.91 10.09 15.12
C GLY A 122 -11.21 9.35 13.81
N ARG A 123 -10.52 9.70 12.74
CA ARG A 123 -10.63 9.08 11.41
C ARG A 123 -9.26 8.88 10.77
N SER A 124 -9.15 7.87 9.93
CA SER A 124 -7.96 7.68 9.10
C SER A 124 -8.01 8.59 7.87
N VAL A 125 -6.84 8.94 7.35
CA VAL A 125 -6.72 9.74 6.12
C VAL A 125 -7.44 9.05 4.95
N ARG A 126 -7.33 7.71 4.84
CA ARG A 126 -8.09 6.94 3.82
C ARG A 126 -9.60 7.12 3.92
N ALA A 127 -10.13 7.11 5.14
CA ALA A 127 -11.56 7.30 5.34
C ALA A 127 -12.00 8.72 4.96
N VAL A 128 -11.16 9.72 5.24
CA VAL A 128 -11.40 11.11 4.86
C VAL A 128 -11.33 11.28 3.36
N ALA A 129 -10.26 10.82 2.70
CA ALA A 129 -10.12 10.89 1.25
C ALA A 129 -11.32 10.26 0.52
N ARG A 130 -11.75 9.05 0.97
CA ARG A 130 -12.92 8.37 0.40
C ARG A 130 -14.21 9.17 0.59
N SER A 131 -14.43 9.76 1.76
CA SER A 131 -15.70 10.48 2.05
C SER A 131 -15.77 11.86 1.42
N THR A 132 -14.63 12.48 1.10
CA THR A 132 -14.55 13.82 0.50
C THR A 132 -14.30 13.80 -1.00
N GLY A 133 -13.85 12.67 -1.55
CA GLY A 133 -13.43 12.56 -2.95
C GLY A 133 -12.10 13.24 -3.27
N ILE A 134 -11.35 13.67 -2.25
CA ILE A 134 -10.02 14.27 -2.42
C ILE A 134 -9.02 13.13 -2.74
N PRO A 135 -8.04 13.34 -3.67
CA PRO A 135 -6.97 12.40 -3.91
C PRO A 135 -6.26 12.01 -2.60
N LEU A 136 -5.90 10.74 -2.48
CA LEU A 136 -5.34 10.21 -1.23
C LEU A 136 -4.10 10.96 -0.76
N PHE A 137 -3.21 11.32 -1.70
CA PHE A 137 -2.01 12.07 -1.35
C PHE A 137 -2.31 13.47 -0.82
N ASP A 138 -3.25 14.18 -1.44
CA ASP A 138 -3.62 15.53 -1.01
C ASP A 138 -4.22 15.52 0.40
N ALA A 139 -5.10 14.55 0.69
CA ALA A 139 -5.62 14.34 2.03
C ALA A 139 -4.52 13.99 3.05
N ALA A 140 -3.54 13.17 2.66
CA ALA A 140 -2.42 12.80 3.52
C ALA A 140 -1.49 13.99 3.79
N LYS A 141 -1.21 14.80 2.80
CA LYS A 141 -0.40 16.02 2.92
C LYS A 141 -1.06 17.04 3.87
N GLN A 142 -2.35 17.32 3.67
CA GLN A 142 -3.13 18.19 4.56
C GLN A 142 -3.12 17.69 6.01
N ALA A 143 -3.29 16.37 6.20
CA ALA A 143 -3.24 15.76 7.51
C ALA A 143 -1.84 15.88 8.16
N ALA A 144 -0.77 15.67 7.39
CA ALA A 144 0.60 15.81 7.88
C ALA A 144 0.91 17.26 8.30
N GLU A 145 0.47 18.23 7.53
CA GLU A 145 0.59 19.64 7.90
C GLU A 145 -0.18 19.97 9.19
N ALA A 146 -1.39 19.42 9.34
CA ALA A 146 -2.20 19.63 10.53
C ALA A 146 -1.59 18.96 11.78
N VAL A 147 -0.96 17.77 11.62
CA VAL A 147 -0.19 17.11 12.69
C VAL A 147 1.02 17.98 13.07
N SER A 148 1.75 18.50 12.09
CA SER A 148 2.93 19.36 12.33
C SER A 148 2.58 20.67 13.03
N ARG A 149 1.36 21.18 12.86
CA ARG A 149 0.82 22.37 13.55
C ARG A 149 0.18 22.05 14.90
N GLY A 150 0.16 20.79 15.33
CA GLY A 150 -0.49 20.37 16.59
C GLY A 150 -2.02 20.39 16.56
N GLN A 151 -2.64 20.55 15.40
CA GLN A 151 -4.10 20.53 15.24
C GLN A 151 -4.68 19.11 15.22
N LEU A 152 -3.86 18.14 14.81
CA LEU A 152 -4.16 16.72 14.82
C LEU A 152 -3.09 15.96 15.59
N THR A 153 -3.48 14.87 16.24
CA THR A 153 -2.59 13.94 16.93
C THR A 153 -2.77 12.53 16.39
N LYS A 154 -1.70 11.75 16.36
CA LYS A 154 -1.74 10.33 16.02
C LYS A 154 -2.29 9.54 17.20
N THR A 155 -3.19 8.61 16.93
CA THR A 155 -3.65 7.62 17.93
C THR A 155 -2.90 6.30 17.71
N ASP A 156 -3.04 5.36 18.65
CA ASP A 156 -2.49 3.99 18.49
C ASP A 156 -3.35 3.10 17.60
N ARG A 157 -4.40 3.66 16.98
CA ARG A 157 -5.32 2.93 16.10
C ARG A 157 -4.96 3.14 14.65
N SER A 158 -5.15 2.09 13.84
CA SER A 158 -5.07 2.14 12.38
C SER A 158 -6.33 1.54 11.76
N ALA A 159 -6.66 1.96 10.53
CA ALA A 159 -7.85 1.46 9.83
C ALA A 159 -7.83 -0.06 9.61
N TRP A 160 -6.64 -0.67 9.49
CA TRP A 160 -6.54 -2.13 9.36
C TRP A 160 -6.88 -2.88 10.67
N HIS A 161 -6.94 -2.23 11.84
CA HIS A 161 -7.33 -2.87 13.11
C HIS A 161 -8.79 -3.36 13.12
N VAL A 162 -9.67 -2.78 12.29
CA VAL A 162 -11.07 -3.21 12.23
C VAL A 162 -11.30 -4.44 11.35
N LEU A 163 -10.27 -4.91 10.63
CA LEU A 163 -10.38 -6.05 9.73
C LEU A 163 -10.59 -7.34 10.52
N ARG A 164 -11.57 -8.13 10.06
CA ARG A 164 -11.82 -9.51 10.49
C ARG A 164 -11.31 -10.43 9.40
N LEU A 165 -10.19 -11.07 9.64
CA LEU A 165 -9.52 -11.89 8.63
C LEU A 165 -9.68 -13.37 8.96
N ARG A 166 -9.82 -14.19 7.91
CA ARG A 166 -9.84 -15.64 8.03
C ARG A 166 -8.68 -16.22 7.22
N HIS A 167 -7.73 -16.84 7.93
CA HIS A 167 -6.59 -17.45 7.29
C HIS A 167 -6.97 -18.79 6.64
N PRO A 168 -6.52 -19.07 5.39
CA PRO A 168 -6.87 -20.31 4.69
C PRO A 168 -6.48 -21.59 5.47
N LYS A 169 -5.32 -21.62 6.11
CA LYS A 169 -4.85 -22.74 6.92
C LYS A 169 -5.71 -22.99 8.17
N ALA A 170 -6.30 -21.95 8.76
CA ALA A 170 -7.23 -22.09 9.86
C ALA A 170 -8.52 -22.83 9.43
N ARG A 171 -8.85 -22.77 8.14
CA ARG A 171 -10.01 -23.46 7.53
C ARG A 171 -9.74 -24.92 7.22
N ALA A 172 -8.50 -25.28 6.88
CA ALA A 172 -8.12 -26.62 6.41
C ALA A 172 -8.01 -27.65 7.54
N GLY A 173 -8.19 -27.26 8.81
CA GLY A 173 -8.02 -28.19 9.95
C GLY A 173 -6.58 -28.67 10.12
N GLU A 174 -5.61 -28.04 9.50
CA GLU A 174 -4.20 -28.36 9.67
C GLU A 174 -3.81 -28.19 11.15
N ALA A 175 -2.94 -29.07 11.63
CA ALA A 175 -2.42 -29.03 13.00
C ALA A 175 -1.50 -27.83 13.21
N LEU A 176 -2.09 -26.63 13.27
CA LEU A 176 -1.37 -25.39 13.57
C LEU A 176 -0.89 -25.42 15.04
N LYS A 177 0.34 -24.96 15.27
CA LYS A 177 0.87 -24.87 16.63
C LYS A 177 -0.04 -23.99 17.49
N THR A 178 -0.29 -24.42 18.72
CA THR A 178 -1.06 -23.62 19.68
C THR A 178 -0.39 -22.26 19.87
N GLY A 179 -1.15 -21.16 19.72
CA GLY A 179 -0.63 -19.79 19.81
C GLY A 179 -0.06 -19.22 18.51
N SER A 180 -0.16 -19.96 17.38
CA SER A 180 0.25 -19.37 16.09
C SER A 180 -0.74 -18.27 15.64
N LEU A 181 -0.22 -17.22 15.00
CA LEU A 181 -1.03 -16.08 14.52
C LEU A 181 -2.03 -16.52 13.44
N GLU A 182 -1.72 -17.55 12.66
CA GLU A 182 -2.63 -18.13 11.66
C GLU A 182 -3.94 -18.63 12.28
N ARG A 183 -3.89 -19.19 13.51
CA ARG A 183 -5.09 -19.64 14.24
C ARG A 183 -5.93 -18.49 14.76
N LEU A 184 -5.32 -17.35 15.04
CA LEU A 184 -6.02 -16.18 15.55
C LEU A 184 -6.84 -15.49 14.47
N LEU A 185 -6.45 -15.66 13.20
CA LEU A 185 -7.21 -15.15 12.06
C LEU A 185 -8.36 -16.13 11.71
N ASP A 186 -9.30 -16.29 12.63
CA ASP A 186 -10.44 -17.19 12.54
C ASP A 186 -11.69 -16.53 11.91
N GLY A 187 -11.63 -15.20 11.68
CA GLY A 187 -12.73 -14.40 11.18
C GLY A 187 -13.73 -13.97 12.26
N GLN A 188 -13.54 -14.35 13.52
CA GLN A 188 -14.42 -13.97 14.62
C GLN A 188 -14.01 -12.64 15.24
N ARG A 189 -12.72 -12.47 15.47
CA ARG A 189 -12.14 -11.28 16.08
C ARG A 189 -11.54 -10.36 15.00
N ASN A 190 -11.64 -9.05 15.24
CA ASN A 190 -10.87 -8.10 14.44
C ASN A 190 -9.44 -7.95 15.01
N LEU A 191 -8.55 -7.38 14.21
CA LEU A 191 -7.14 -7.24 14.59
C LEU A 191 -6.94 -6.32 15.81
N GLY A 192 -7.84 -5.34 16.02
CA GLY A 192 -7.82 -4.48 17.20
C GLY A 192 -8.23 -5.22 18.49
N GLU A 193 -9.15 -6.19 18.38
CA GLU A 193 -9.50 -7.07 19.51
C GLU A 193 -8.30 -7.94 19.90
N LEU A 194 -7.53 -8.46 18.95
CA LEU A 194 -6.29 -9.20 19.24
C LEU A 194 -5.24 -8.31 19.92
N ILE A 195 -5.10 -7.06 19.50
CA ILE A 195 -4.21 -6.09 20.15
C ILE A 195 -4.66 -5.83 21.60
N ALA A 196 -5.96 -5.68 21.83
CA ALA A 196 -6.51 -5.50 23.17
C ALA A 196 -6.32 -6.74 24.07
N GLU A 197 -6.23 -7.94 23.50
CA GLU A 197 -5.88 -9.20 24.18
C GLU A 197 -4.38 -9.32 24.49
N GLY A 198 -3.54 -8.37 24.08
CA GLY A 198 -2.12 -8.30 24.39
C GLY A 198 -1.16 -8.71 23.26
N TYR A 199 -1.66 -8.95 22.04
CA TYR A 199 -0.77 -9.17 20.89
C TYR A 199 -0.14 -7.86 20.45
N ALA A 200 1.18 -7.86 20.29
CA ALA A 200 1.91 -6.65 19.89
C ALA A 200 1.52 -6.22 18.46
N PRO A 201 1.16 -4.95 18.23
CA PRO A 201 0.79 -4.44 16.92
C PRO A 201 1.89 -4.69 15.87
N GLU A 202 3.16 -4.59 16.25
CA GLU A 202 4.33 -4.83 15.40
C GLU A 202 4.41 -6.27 14.92
N GLN A 203 4.08 -7.23 15.78
CA GLN A 203 4.04 -8.65 15.42
C GLN A 203 2.91 -8.94 14.43
N LEU A 204 1.72 -8.39 14.67
CA LEU A 204 0.59 -8.52 13.75
C LEU A 204 0.89 -7.87 12.40
N ARG A 205 1.51 -6.69 12.41
CA ARG A 205 1.93 -6.00 11.18
C ARG A 205 2.93 -6.83 10.38
N ALA A 206 4.01 -7.30 11.00
CA ALA A 206 5.03 -8.12 10.34
C ALA A 206 4.44 -9.43 9.80
N PHE A 207 3.54 -10.05 10.57
CA PHE A 207 2.83 -11.25 10.15
C PHE A 207 1.95 -10.97 8.92
N LEU A 208 1.11 -9.94 8.94
CA LEU A 208 0.24 -9.60 7.81
C LEU A 208 1.02 -9.24 6.55
N LEU A 209 2.11 -8.46 6.69
CA LEU A 209 2.99 -8.13 5.55
C LEU A 209 3.48 -9.41 4.86
N ARG A 210 3.98 -10.38 5.63
CA ARG A 210 4.44 -11.66 5.11
C ARG A 210 3.30 -12.43 4.45
N GLU A 211 2.19 -12.66 5.18
CA GLU A 211 1.09 -13.48 4.68
C GLU A 211 0.41 -12.90 3.43
N ILE A 212 0.27 -11.57 3.34
CA ILE A 212 -0.28 -10.94 2.13
C ILE A 212 0.67 -11.12 0.94
N ARG A 213 1.97 -11.01 1.15
CA ARG A 213 2.99 -11.27 0.12
C ARG A 213 2.99 -12.74 -0.29
N ASP A 214 2.82 -13.65 0.66
CA ASP A 214 2.77 -15.10 0.44
C ASP A 214 1.42 -15.60 -0.11
N GLY A 215 0.47 -14.69 -0.37
CA GLY A 215 -0.76 -15.02 -1.08
C GLY A 215 -2.05 -14.91 -0.28
N LEU A 216 -2.02 -14.45 0.98
CA LEU A 216 -3.25 -14.14 1.70
C LEU A 216 -4.02 -13.03 0.96
N ARG A 217 -5.28 -13.31 0.61
CA ARG A 217 -6.15 -12.38 -0.12
C ARG A 217 -7.43 -12.14 0.64
N PHE A 218 -7.82 -10.87 0.72
CA PHE A 218 -9.07 -10.39 1.30
C PHE A 218 -9.41 -9.02 0.68
N PRO A 219 -10.64 -8.55 0.75
CA PRO A 219 -11.01 -7.23 0.22
C PRO A 219 -10.20 -6.11 0.90
N GLY A 220 -9.46 -5.35 0.12
CA GLY A 220 -8.57 -4.30 0.59
C GLY A 220 -7.13 -4.74 0.90
N ALA A 221 -6.75 -5.98 0.56
CA ALA A 221 -5.38 -6.47 0.80
C ALA A 221 -4.30 -5.55 0.21
N GLY A 222 -4.55 -4.95 -0.94
CA GLY A 222 -3.59 -4.07 -1.62
C GLY A 222 -3.27 -2.81 -0.83
N TRP A 223 -4.29 -2.07 -0.39
CA TRP A 223 -4.06 -0.87 0.40
C TRP A 223 -3.51 -1.19 1.79
N VAL A 224 -3.94 -2.32 2.39
CA VAL A 224 -3.39 -2.77 3.68
C VAL A 224 -1.90 -3.05 3.55
N LEU A 225 -1.50 -3.82 2.53
CA LEU A 225 -0.09 -4.12 2.28
C LEU A 225 0.76 -2.84 2.18
N ARG A 226 0.28 -1.85 1.42
CA ARG A 226 1.01 -0.60 1.24
C ARG A 226 1.11 0.22 2.53
N ASP A 227 0.01 0.34 3.27
CA ASP A 227 -0.01 1.10 4.52
C ASP A 227 0.85 0.45 5.61
N LEU A 228 0.83 -0.89 5.72
CA LEU A 228 1.71 -1.63 6.64
C LEU A 228 3.19 -1.46 6.30
N ALA A 229 3.54 -1.38 5.00
CA ALA A 229 4.91 -1.12 4.57
C ALA A 229 5.36 0.28 5.02
N TRP A 230 4.56 1.32 4.80
CA TRP A 230 4.86 2.67 5.28
C TRP A 230 4.99 2.74 6.81
N GLU A 231 4.12 2.05 7.56
CA GLU A 231 4.22 1.98 9.02
C GLU A 231 5.53 1.32 9.48
N THR A 232 6.04 0.34 8.72
CA THR A 232 7.31 -0.32 9.01
C THR A 232 8.49 0.57 8.69
N GLU A 233 8.49 1.24 7.53
CA GLU A 233 9.50 2.20 7.11
C GLU A 233 9.62 3.37 8.10
N SER A 234 8.46 3.92 8.51
CA SER A 234 8.40 5.04 9.48
C SER A 234 8.88 4.66 10.88
N ALA A 235 8.65 3.43 11.31
CA ALA A 235 9.12 2.94 12.61
C ALA A 235 10.66 2.75 12.61
N GLY A 236 11.23 2.26 11.51
CA GLY A 236 12.68 2.12 11.36
C GLY A 236 13.45 3.44 11.32
N ALA A 237 12.83 4.49 10.80
CA ALA A 237 13.43 5.83 10.74
C ALA A 237 13.46 6.56 12.10
N GLN A 238 12.72 6.09 13.11
CA GLN A 238 12.63 6.70 14.44
C GLN A 238 13.59 6.09 15.48
N VAL A 239 14.40 5.10 15.13
CA VAL A 239 15.44 4.57 16.01
C VAL A 239 16.67 5.48 15.89
N PRO A 240 16.97 6.35 16.86
CA PRO A 240 18.22 7.11 16.83
C PRO A 240 19.38 6.16 17.01
N ALA A 241 20.45 6.41 16.26
CA ALA A 241 21.75 5.75 16.39
C ALA A 241 22.39 6.07 17.76
#